data_dd0938a3f0ae9423c3c14fa9edb87733
#
_entry.id   dd0938a3f0ae9423c3c14fa9edb87733
#
_cell.length_a   1.000
_cell.length_b   1.000
_cell.length_c   1.000
_cell.angle_alpha   90.00
_cell.angle_beta   90.00
_cell.angle_gamma   90.00
#
_symmetry.space_group_name_H-M   'P 1'
#
loop_
_entity.id
_entity.type
_entity.pdbx_description
1 polymer ?
#
loop_
_entity_poly.entity_id
_entity_poly.type
_entity_poly.pdbx_seq_one_letter_code
_entity_poly.pdbx_strand_id
1 'polypeptide(L)'
;AHVYSDEVLISHRADTEKGTPKFERGKSVSDRRQEVIYISGTAAIRGEESVTTGDVLLQTEITLENIQHLNGLEEGRENLPEHSGKLGLLRVYLKNEEDAPAVKADLDKLCPDLPIAYLYADVCREELLIEIEGIAYL
;
A
#
# COMPACT_ATOMS: atom_id res chain seq x y z
N ALA A 1 -15.25 3.18 -8.11
CA ALA A 1 -14.44 4.38 -7.99
C ALA A 1 -12.97 4.07 -8.24
N HIS A 2 -12.23 5.06 -8.68
CA HIS A 2 -10.82 4.94 -9.01
C HIS A 2 -10.03 5.95 -8.20
N VAL A 3 -8.94 5.50 -7.59
CA VAL A 3 -8.00 6.37 -6.89
C VAL A 3 -6.71 6.45 -7.70
N TYR A 4 -6.34 7.63 -8.09
CA TYR A 4 -5.13 7.89 -8.86
C TYR A 4 -3.98 8.33 -7.97
N SER A 5 -2.78 8.23 -8.50
CA SER A 5 -1.57 8.57 -7.74
C SER A 5 -1.59 10.00 -7.18
N ASP A 6 -2.18 10.93 -7.91
CA ASP A 6 -2.27 12.34 -7.50
C ASP A 6 -3.14 12.54 -6.25
N GLU A 7 -4.14 11.68 -6.05
CA GLU A 7 -5.04 11.74 -4.89
C GLU A 7 -4.39 11.17 -3.64
N VAL A 8 -3.51 10.20 -3.81
CA VAL A 8 -2.80 9.54 -2.71
C VAL A 8 -1.55 10.31 -2.31
N LEU A 9 -0.87 10.88 -3.27
CA LEU A 9 0.34 11.63 -3.04
C LEU A 9 0.03 13.02 -2.49
N ILE A 10 -0.21 13.03 -1.23
CA ILE A 10 -0.51 14.27 -0.51
C ILE A 10 0.68 15.13 -0.46
N SER A 11 1.22 15.63 -1.28
CA SER A 11 2.13 16.56 -0.89
C SER A 11 2.55 17.47 -1.87
N HIS A 12 3.04 18.30 -1.40
CA HIS A 12 3.90 19.28 -1.89
C HIS A 12 4.66 18.79 -3.10
N ARG A 13 4.09 18.89 -4.24
CA ARG A 13 4.88 18.95 -5.43
C ARG A 13 5.81 20.13 -5.29
N ALA A 14 6.93 19.88 -4.65
CA ALA A 14 8.06 20.70 -4.97
C ALA A 14 8.29 20.58 -6.47
N ASP A 15 8.80 21.59 -7.10
CA ASP A 15 9.25 21.59 -8.49
C ASP A 15 10.30 20.50 -8.69
N THR A 16 9.86 19.27 -8.76
CA THR A 16 10.72 18.12 -9.02
C THR A 16 10.49 17.70 -10.47
N GLU A 17 11.55 17.31 -11.14
CA GLU A 17 11.48 16.76 -12.49
C GLU A 17 10.78 15.40 -12.53
N LYS A 18 10.50 14.79 -11.37
CA LYS A 18 9.80 13.50 -11.25
C LYS A 18 8.30 13.72 -11.40
N GLY A 19 7.73 13.12 -12.42
CA GLY A 19 6.28 13.11 -12.61
C GLY A 19 5.58 12.11 -11.70
N THR A 20 4.31 12.37 -11.40
CA THR A 20 3.44 11.42 -10.72
C THR A 20 3.24 10.18 -11.59
N PRO A 21 3.35 8.97 -11.05
CA PRO A 21 3.06 7.75 -11.80
C PRO A 21 1.65 7.75 -12.38
N LYS A 22 1.52 7.36 -13.63
CA LYS A 22 0.26 7.38 -14.38
C LYS A 22 -0.47 6.03 -14.31
N PHE A 23 -0.80 5.57 -13.12
CA PHE A 23 -1.58 4.35 -12.93
C PHE A 23 -2.53 4.49 -11.73
N GLU A 24 -3.55 3.64 -11.71
CA GLU A 24 -4.50 3.60 -10.60
C GLU A 24 -3.84 2.97 -9.37
N ARG A 25 -3.98 3.61 -8.23
CA ARG A 25 -3.51 3.07 -6.94
C ARG A 25 -4.49 2.08 -6.34
N GLY A 26 -5.75 2.25 -6.63
CA GLY A 26 -6.79 1.36 -6.17
C GLY A 26 -8.00 1.42 -7.07
N LYS A 27 -8.80 0.37 -7.03
CA LYS A 27 -10.05 0.28 -7.78
C LYS A 27 -11.09 -0.46 -6.98
N SER A 28 -12.24 0.15 -6.76
CA SER A 28 -13.36 -0.54 -6.20
C SER A 28 -14.22 -1.19 -7.28
N VAL A 29 -14.70 -2.38 -6.98
CA VAL A 29 -15.63 -3.14 -7.81
C VAL A 29 -16.79 -3.57 -6.93
N SER A 30 -17.99 -3.15 -7.28
CA SER A 30 -19.20 -3.48 -6.55
C SER A 30 -20.04 -4.47 -7.32
N ASP A 31 -20.57 -5.46 -6.63
CA ASP A 31 -21.66 -6.26 -7.11
C ASP A 31 -22.86 -6.13 -6.16
N ARG A 32 -23.92 -6.92 -6.37
CA ARG A 32 -25.15 -6.84 -5.56
C ARG A 32 -24.96 -7.23 -4.08
N ARG A 33 -23.83 -7.81 -3.72
CA ARG A 33 -23.59 -8.42 -2.40
C ARG A 33 -22.39 -7.85 -1.67
N GLN A 34 -21.41 -7.34 -2.40
CA GLN A 34 -20.14 -6.96 -1.82
C GLN A 34 -19.44 -5.89 -2.65
N GLU A 35 -18.78 -4.99 -1.98
CA GLU A 35 -17.82 -4.08 -2.60
C GLU A 35 -16.40 -4.53 -2.25
N VAL A 36 -15.57 -4.63 -3.27
CA VAL A 36 -14.17 -5.05 -3.15
C VAL A 36 -13.27 -3.94 -3.67
N ILE A 37 -12.25 -3.64 -2.91
CA ILE A 37 -11.22 -2.67 -3.31
C ILE A 37 -9.95 -3.45 -3.65
N TYR A 38 -9.52 -3.34 -4.90
CA TYR A 38 -8.23 -3.84 -5.35
C TYR A 38 -7.18 -2.77 -5.17
N ILE A 39 -6.17 -3.03 -4.38
CA ILE A 39 -5.10 -2.11 -4.06
C ILE A 39 -3.85 -2.51 -4.84
N SER A 40 -3.42 -1.63 -5.73
CA SER A 40 -2.21 -1.85 -6.55
C SER A 40 -0.95 -1.82 -5.69
N GLY A 41 0.16 -2.29 -6.25
CA GLY A 41 1.46 -2.27 -5.60
C GLY A 41 1.78 -0.93 -4.96
N THR A 42 1.97 -0.95 -3.66
CA THR A 42 2.21 0.21 -2.81
C THR A 42 3.52 0.02 -2.07
N ALA A 43 4.27 1.07 -1.91
CA ALA A 43 5.59 1.05 -1.28
C ALA A 43 5.77 2.25 -0.34
N ALA A 44 6.93 2.35 0.28
CA ALA A 44 7.28 3.44 1.18
C ALA A 44 7.61 4.72 0.39
N ILE A 45 6.58 5.29 -0.22
CA ILE A 45 6.67 6.51 -1.01
C ILE A 45 5.74 7.54 -0.37
N ARG A 46 6.27 8.75 -0.19
CA ARG A 46 5.49 9.91 0.25
C ARG A 46 5.64 11.02 -0.79
N GLY A 47 4.54 11.42 -1.38
CA GLY A 47 4.59 12.28 -2.55
C GLY A 47 5.25 11.57 -3.73
N GLU A 48 6.25 12.15 -4.31
CA GLU A 48 7.04 11.58 -5.42
C GLU A 48 8.33 10.91 -4.93
N GLU A 49 8.67 11.07 -3.64
CA GLU A 49 9.92 10.62 -3.07
C GLU A 49 9.74 9.29 -2.32
N SER A 50 10.68 8.39 -2.55
CA SER A 50 10.82 7.21 -1.71
C SER A 50 11.27 7.63 -0.32
N VAL A 51 10.73 6.99 0.71
CA VAL A 51 11.30 7.12 2.05
C VAL A 51 12.58 6.30 2.05
N THR A 52 13.71 6.97 1.85
CA THR A 52 15.01 6.33 1.73
C THR A 52 15.55 5.96 3.10
N THR A 53 15.18 4.78 3.54
CA THR A 53 15.76 4.17 4.71
C THR A 53 16.15 2.74 4.36
N GLY A 54 17.27 2.27 4.88
CA GLY A 54 17.66 0.87 4.75
C GLY A 54 16.89 -0.05 5.71
N ASP A 55 15.91 0.47 6.43
CA ASP A 55 15.12 -0.28 7.40
C ASP A 55 13.84 -0.82 6.75
N VAL A 56 13.82 -2.12 6.46
CA VAL A 56 12.68 -2.79 5.85
C VAL A 56 11.42 -2.74 6.72
N LEU A 57 11.55 -2.74 8.04
CA LEU A 57 10.41 -2.66 8.96
C LEU A 57 9.76 -1.28 8.90
N LEU A 58 10.55 -0.23 8.87
CA LEU A 58 10.01 1.12 8.71
C LEU A 58 9.34 1.29 7.34
N GLN A 59 9.92 0.76 6.29
CA GLN A 59 9.29 0.75 4.96
C GLN A 59 7.97 -0.04 4.97
N THR A 60 7.91 -1.15 5.69
CA THR A 60 6.68 -1.94 5.85
C THR A 60 5.57 -1.14 6.50
N GLU A 61 5.88 -0.47 7.60
CA GLU A 61 4.91 0.36 8.34
C GLU A 61 4.39 1.52 7.49
N ILE A 62 5.27 2.24 6.81
CA ILE A 62 4.89 3.33 5.90
C ILE A 62 4.04 2.82 4.74
N THR A 63 4.37 1.66 4.19
CA THR A 63 3.59 1.03 3.12
C THR A 63 2.17 0.70 3.58
N LEU A 64 2.02 0.16 4.78
CA LEU A 64 0.69 -0.10 5.37
C LEU A 64 -0.09 1.18 5.63
N GLU A 65 0.55 2.23 6.13
CA GLU A 65 -0.10 3.53 6.28
C GLU A 65 -0.63 4.06 4.95
N ASN A 66 0.16 3.93 3.89
CA ASN A 66 -0.25 4.33 2.54
C ASN A 66 -1.45 3.51 2.05
N ILE A 67 -1.49 2.21 2.34
CA ILE A 67 -2.62 1.33 1.99
C ILE A 67 -3.87 1.73 2.77
N GLN A 68 -3.75 1.99 4.04
CA GLN A 68 -4.87 2.44 4.87
C GLN A 68 -5.42 3.79 4.41
N HIS A 69 -4.54 4.69 4.02
CA HIS A 69 -4.94 5.97 3.45
C HIS A 69 -5.71 5.79 2.13
N LEU A 70 -5.21 4.95 1.23
CA LEU A 70 -5.90 4.58 -0.01
C LEU A 70 -7.31 4.05 0.25
N ASN A 71 -7.43 3.19 1.23
CA ASN A 71 -8.68 2.56 1.60
C ASN A 71 -9.73 3.58 2.05
N GLY A 72 -9.31 4.61 2.76
CA GLY A 72 -10.18 5.72 3.16
C GLY A 72 -10.55 6.64 1.99
N LEU A 73 -9.60 6.95 1.12
CA LEU A 73 -9.80 7.84 -0.03
C LEU A 73 -10.74 7.25 -1.09
N GLU A 74 -10.61 5.95 -1.36
CA GLU A 74 -11.38 5.26 -2.40
C GLU A 74 -12.88 5.54 -2.28
N GLU A 75 -13.34 5.77 -1.09
CA GLU A 75 -14.75 5.93 -0.82
C GLU A 75 -15.18 7.34 -0.41
N GLY A 76 -14.26 8.28 -0.39
CA GLY A 76 -14.53 9.60 0.16
C GLY A 76 -14.86 9.57 1.64
N ARG A 77 -14.32 8.60 2.36
CA ARG A 77 -14.60 8.32 3.76
C ARG A 77 -13.46 8.72 4.70
N GLU A 78 -12.69 9.68 4.31
CA GLU A 78 -11.48 10.12 5.03
C GLU A 78 -11.72 10.41 6.53
N ASN A 79 -12.95 10.78 6.87
CA ASN A 79 -13.33 11.13 8.23
C ASN A 79 -14.20 10.08 8.92
N LEU A 80 -14.37 8.92 8.32
CA LEU A 80 -15.23 7.84 8.83
C LEU A 80 -14.45 6.53 8.93
N PRO A 81 -13.57 6.39 9.92
CA PRO A 81 -12.70 5.21 10.04
C PRO A 81 -13.47 3.89 10.12
N GLU A 82 -14.66 3.89 10.69
CA GLU A 82 -15.52 2.71 10.77
C GLU A 82 -16.07 2.25 9.42
N HIS A 83 -15.94 3.07 8.38
CA HIS A 83 -16.37 2.74 7.03
C HIS A 83 -15.22 2.47 6.07
N SER A 84 -14.00 2.51 6.56
CA SER A 84 -12.85 2.09 5.77
C SER A 84 -12.95 0.61 5.42
N GLY A 85 -12.51 0.25 4.24
CA GLY A 85 -12.48 -1.14 3.82
C GLY A 85 -11.62 -1.99 4.75
N LYS A 86 -12.05 -3.21 5.01
CA LYS A 86 -11.32 -4.17 5.80
C LYS A 86 -10.38 -4.97 4.92
N LEU A 87 -9.10 -4.96 5.21
CA LEU A 87 -8.11 -5.78 4.49
C LEU A 87 -8.48 -7.26 4.59
N GLY A 88 -8.52 -7.95 3.46
CA GLY A 88 -8.85 -9.36 3.37
C GLY A 88 -7.70 -10.25 2.91
N LEU A 89 -6.75 -9.69 2.17
CA LEU A 89 -5.59 -10.39 1.66
C LEU A 89 -4.49 -9.39 1.33
N LEU A 90 -3.25 -9.73 1.65
CA LEU A 90 -2.07 -9.01 1.16
C LEU A 90 -1.14 -9.93 0.39
N ARG A 91 -0.50 -9.39 -0.64
CA ARG A 91 0.68 -9.96 -1.28
C ARG A 91 1.85 -9.04 -1.02
N VAL A 92 2.87 -9.59 -0.39
CA VAL A 92 4.07 -8.86 0.02
C VAL A 92 5.23 -9.30 -0.84
N TYR A 93 5.78 -8.37 -1.59
CA TYR A 93 6.95 -8.58 -2.43
C TYR A 93 8.18 -8.03 -1.72
N LEU A 94 9.15 -8.90 -1.45
CA LEU A 94 10.40 -8.56 -0.79
C LEU A 94 11.55 -8.60 -1.79
N LYS A 95 12.39 -7.59 -1.74
CA LYS A 95 13.60 -7.55 -2.56
C LYS A 95 14.64 -8.56 -2.09
N ASN A 96 14.80 -8.72 -0.78
CA ASN A 96 15.78 -9.59 -0.16
C ASN A 96 15.09 -10.68 0.67
N GLU A 97 15.48 -11.94 0.42
CA GLU A 97 14.92 -13.07 1.17
C GLU A 97 15.21 -13.01 2.67
N GLU A 98 16.35 -12.48 3.05
CA GLU A 98 16.77 -12.34 4.44
C GLU A 98 15.85 -11.42 5.26
N ASP A 99 15.08 -10.56 4.63
CA ASP A 99 14.14 -9.66 5.31
C ASP A 99 12.83 -10.38 5.72
N ALA A 100 12.55 -11.53 5.14
CA ALA A 100 11.28 -12.22 5.33
C ALA A 100 10.95 -12.54 6.79
N PRO A 101 11.85 -13.09 7.62
CA PRO A 101 11.49 -13.41 9.01
C PRO A 101 11.07 -12.18 9.81
N ALA A 102 11.77 -11.07 9.68
CA ALA A 102 11.46 -9.84 10.39
C ALA A 102 10.14 -9.21 9.91
N VAL A 103 9.92 -9.18 8.60
CA VAL A 103 8.69 -8.65 8.01
C VAL A 103 7.48 -9.50 8.38
N LYS A 104 7.60 -10.82 8.35
CA LYS A 104 6.52 -11.72 8.79
C LYS A 104 6.14 -11.49 10.24
N ALA A 105 7.12 -11.37 11.12
CA ALA A 105 6.88 -11.12 12.54
C ALA A 105 6.19 -9.76 12.77
N ASP A 106 6.59 -8.73 12.03
CA ASP A 106 6.01 -7.39 12.12
C ASP A 106 4.56 -7.37 11.61
N LEU A 107 4.32 -7.97 10.46
CA LEU A 107 2.97 -8.05 9.87
C LEU A 107 2.02 -8.92 10.69
N ASP A 108 2.49 -9.96 11.34
CA ASP A 108 1.69 -10.76 12.27
C ASP A 108 1.19 -9.95 13.48
N LYS A 109 1.96 -8.95 13.88
CA LYS A 109 1.55 -8.00 14.95
C LYS A 109 0.60 -6.93 14.44
N LEU A 110 0.90 -6.36 13.28
CA LEU A 110 0.14 -5.24 12.71
C LEU A 110 -1.19 -5.68 12.08
N CYS A 111 -1.21 -6.87 11.53
CA CYS A 111 -2.36 -7.44 10.82
C CYS A 111 -2.61 -8.87 11.29
N PRO A 112 -3.02 -9.10 12.55
CA PRO A 112 -3.28 -10.44 13.06
C PRO A 112 -4.40 -11.11 12.24
N ASP A 113 -4.25 -12.40 11.98
CA ASP A 113 -5.21 -13.23 11.25
C ASP A 113 -5.45 -12.86 9.78
N LEU A 114 -4.69 -11.92 9.25
CA LEU A 114 -4.79 -11.56 7.85
C LEU A 114 -4.03 -12.55 6.97
N PRO A 115 -4.65 -13.13 5.93
CA PRO A 115 -3.93 -13.94 4.95
C PRO A 115 -2.91 -13.10 4.20
N ILE A 116 -1.66 -13.54 4.20
CA ILE A 116 -0.56 -12.85 3.54
C ILE A 116 0.28 -13.84 2.75
N ALA A 117 0.46 -13.57 1.45
CA ALA A 117 1.40 -14.29 0.62
C ALA A 117 2.71 -13.49 0.53
N TYR A 118 3.83 -14.17 0.67
CA TYR A 118 5.16 -13.57 0.56
C TYR A 118 5.86 -14.06 -0.70
N LEU A 119 6.37 -13.13 -1.48
CA LEU A 119 7.06 -13.39 -2.73
C LEU A 119 8.38 -12.60 -2.78
N TYR A 120 9.30 -13.08 -3.59
CA TYR A 120 10.57 -12.38 -3.80
C TYR A 120 10.59 -11.84 -5.22
N ALA A 121 10.80 -10.55 -5.34
CA ALA A 121 10.83 -9.89 -6.63
C ALA A 121 11.57 -8.55 -6.55
N ASP A 122 12.03 -8.08 -7.68
CA ASP A 122 12.53 -6.73 -7.79
C ASP A 122 11.39 -5.73 -7.62
N VAL A 123 11.66 -4.67 -6.90
CA VAL A 123 10.75 -3.56 -6.69
C VAL A 123 11.13 -2.42 -7.64
N CYS A 124 10.16 -1.61 -8.01
CA CYS A 124 10.33 -0.62 -9.08
C CYS A 124 11.43 0.43 -8.87
N ARG A 125 11.87 0.65 -7.65
CA ARG A 125 12.98 1.55 -7.31
C ARG A 125 14.02 0.81 -6.49
N GLU A 126 15.28 1.09 -6.75
CA GLU A 126 16.39 0.37 -6.12
C GLU A 126 16.42 0.48 -4.60
N GLU A 127 16.04 1.63 -4.07
CA GLU A 127 16.01 1.91 -2.63
C GLU A 127 14.83 1.29 -1.89
N LEU A 128 13.83 0.78 -2.61
CA LEU A 128 12.67 0.14 -2.00
C LEU A 128 12.94 -1.33 -1.74
N LEU A 129 12.67 -1.78 -0.53
CA LEU A 129 12.90 -3.14 -0.07
C LEU A 129 11.63 -3.99 -0.04
N ILE A 130 10.47 -3.35 -0.10
CA ILE A 130 9.17 -4.00 0.02
C ILE A 130 8.12 -3.28 -0.83
N GLU A 131 7.23 -4.05 -1.40
CA GLU A 131 6.02 -3.59 -2.07
C GLU A 131 4.85 -4.47 -1.65
N ILE A 132 3.70 -3.88 -1.42
CA ILE A 132 2.51 -4.60 -0.98
C ILE A 132 1.34 -4.26 -1.89
N GLU A 133 0.63 -5.27 -2.33
CA GLU A 133 -0.68 -5.13 -2.96
C GLU A 133 -1.72 -5.89 -2.15
N GLY A 134 -2.99 -5.57 -2.32
CA GLY A 134 -4.00 -6.17 -1.48
C GLY A 134 -5.41 -6.09 -2.02
N ILE A 135 -6.29 -6.72 -1.26
CA ILE A 135 -7.73 -6.67 -1.46
C ILE A 135 -8.36 -6.30 -0.14
N ALA A 136 -9.25 -5.31 -0.19
CA ALA A 136 -10.07 -4.92 0.94
C ALA A 136 -11.56 -5.13 0.64
N TYR A 137 -12.34 -5.37 1.66
CA TYR A 137 -13.79 -5.57 1.59
C TYR A 137 -14.51 -4.49 2.39
N LEU A 138 -15.63 -4.10 1.88
CA LEU A 138 -16.55 -3.18 2.57
C LEU A 138 -17.73 -3.88 3.16
#